data_20e4ddcb8e2e104a5065c31e62735c79
#
_entry.id   20e4ddcb8e2e104a5065c31e62735c79
#
_cell.length_a   1.000
_cell.length_b   1.000
_cell.length_c   1.000
_cell.angle_alpha   90.00
_cell.angle_beta   90.00
_cell.angle_gamma   90.00
#
_symmetry.space_group_name_H-M   'P 1'
#
loop_
_entity.id
_entity.type
_entity.pdbx_description
1 polymer ?
#
loop_
_entity_poly.entity_id
_entity_poly.type
_entity_poly.pdbx_seq_one_letter_code
_entity_poly.pdbx_strand_id
1 'polypeptide(L)'
;MLKRLLTLCLLMCLLCSCTKNNKEEISFSSWGSITETQIIRKLILEYEEQNPNIRINFIHIPQNYFQKIHLLFASSTAPDVIFVNNLYLPLYANQLEDLTPIINKNDFYSQSIEALSYGGKLYAIPRDISNFVFYYNKNIAGTINPNWTFDDFKKIIEKISNKEHFGVSYEQDIYLASPYTLTLGFDEGMKFYKKLEGKYAPAPSQVGSSTLAQMFLDGKIGLYLSGRWMFPKISESAKFHYGIVAFPGYVTADSSGWALSKNSKHKTEAIKFIKYLSSKQSIDYFTDTGLIVPARIDSSKKIKERAFIDAIKKSKPNKVDKNFSKKRDELNRVWFK
;
A
#
# COMPACT_ATOMS: atom_id res chain seq x y z
N MET A 1 66.65 28.23 10.55
CA MET A 1 65.72 27.30 11.24
C MET A 1 64.26 27.68 11.05
N LEU A 2 63.86 28.90 11.21
CA LEU A 2 62.45 29.35 11.11
C LEU A 2 61.79 29.06 9.76
N LYS A 3 62.47 29.29 8.63
CA LYS A 3 61.94 29.01 7.28
C LYS A 3 61.67 27.51 7.05
N ARG A 4 62.50 26.61 7.59
CA ARG A 4 62.32 25.16 7.48
C ARG A 4 61.16 24.67 8.35
N LEU A 5 60.90 25.30 9.51
CA LEU A 5 59.77 24.99 10.37
C LEU A 5 58.46 25.44 9.72
N LEU A 6 58.43 26.64 9.12
CA LEU A 6 57.24 27.13 8.37
C LEU A 6 56.92 26.25 7.16
N THR A 7 57.93 25.78 6.42
CA THR A 7 57.72 24.88 5.28
C THR A 7 57.18 23.50 5.73
N LEU A 8 57.67 22.99 6.90
CA LEU A 8 57.18 21.73 7.46
C LEU A 8 55.72 21.84 7.98
N CYS A 9 55.34 22.96 8.61
CA CYS A 9 53.97 23.23 9.02
C CYS A 9 53.05 23.41 7.80
N LEU A 10 53.49 24.06 6.73
CA LEU A 10 52.73 24.20 5.49
C LEU A 10 52.53 22.86 4.80
N LEU A 11 53.53 21.97 4.80
CA LEU A 11 53.40 20.60 4.28
C LEU A 11 52.49 19.74 5.15
N MET A 12 52.50 19.89 6.49
CA MET A 12 51.58 19.20 7.39
C MET A 12 50.12 19.67 7.23
N CYS A 13 49.87 20.94 6.96
CA CYS A 13 48.53 21.47 6.68
C CYS A 13 47.98 20.97 5.32
N LEU A 14 48.87 20.70 4.34
CA LEU A 14 48.44 20.11 3.06
C LEU A 14 48.11 18.62 3.15
N LEU A 15 48.61 17.90 4.17
CA LEU A 15 48.26 16.51 4.45
C LEU A 15 46.94 16.36 5.24
N CYS A 16 46.44 17.42 5.86
CA CYS A 16 45.06 17.53 6.32
C CYS A 16 44.12 17.86 5.16
N SER A 17 44.35 17.32 3.99
CA SER A 17 43.39 17.28 2.92
C SER A 17 42.18 16.51 3.47
N CYS A 18 41.08 17.22 3.77
CA CYS A 18 39.80 16.64 4.01
C CYS A 18 39.59 15.56 2.97
N THR A 19 39.70 14.31 3.35
CA THR A 19 39.09 13.22 2.62
C THR A 19 37.62 13.59 2.63
N LYS A 20 37.16 14.23 1.57
CA LYS A 20 35.73 14.29 1.26
C LYS A 20 35.32 12.82 1.29
N ASN A 21 34.71 12.41 2.40
CA ASN A 21 34.09 11.12 2.51
C ASN A 21 32.92 11.18 1.53
N ASN A 22 33.20 10.94 0.24
CA ASN A 22 32.21 10.93 -0.82
C ASN A 22 31.38 9.67 -0.57
N LYS A 23 30.37 9.83 0.30
CA LYS A 23 29.36 8.78 0.50
C LYS A 23 28.73 8.48 -0.86
N GLU A 24 28.55 7.21 -1.15
CA GLU A 24 27.77 6.79 -2.29
C GLU A 24 26.29 7.13 -2.02
N GLU A 25 25.70 7.96 -2.90
CA GLU A 25 24.33 8.44 -2.73
C GLU A 25 23.37 7.56 -3.53
N ILE A 26 22.38 6.98 -2.84
CA ILE A 26 21.29 6.20 -3.41
C ILE A 26 20.02 7.04 -3.34
N SER A 27 19.41 7.30 -4.48
CA SER A 27 18.13 8.00 -4.58
C SER A 27 16.97 7.02 -4.36
N PHE A 28 16.04 7.41 -3.49
CA PHE A 28 14.88 6.60 -3.13
C PHE A 28 13.60 7.42 -3.14
N SER A 29 12.55 6.95 -3.83
CA SER A 29 11.25 7.62 -3.84
C SER A 29 10.13 6.76 -3.27
N SER A 30 9.23 7.42 -2.53
CA SER A 30 8.00 6.83 -2.02
C SER A 30 6.89 7.86 -1.91
N TRP A 31 5.64 7.39 -1.98
CA TRP A 31 4.51 8.12 -1.40
C TRP A 31 4.33 7.70 0.06
N GLY A 32 3.30 8.19 0.71
CA GLY A 32 2.89 7.76 2.04
C GLY A 32 2.35 8.91 2.89
N SER A 33 1.64 8.54 3.93
CA SER A 33 1.20 9.45 4.99
C SER A 33 2.39 10.03 5.76
N ILE A 34 2.13 11.04 6.60
CA ILE A 34 3.14 11.59 7.51
C ILE A 34 3.76 10.48 8.37
N THR A 35 2.93 9.58 8.93
CA THR A 35 3.39 8.47 9.75
C THR A 35 4.30 7.52 8.97
N GLU A 36 3.93 7.13 7.74
CA GLU A 36 4.78 6.28 6.90
C GLU A 36 6.10 6.96 6.57
N THR A 37 6.07 8.26 6.26
CA THR A 37 7.27 9.05 5.98
C THR A 37 8.22 9.12 7.18
N GLN A 38 7.69 9.26 8.39
CA GLN A 38 8.48 9.23 9.63
C GLN A 38 9.18 7.88 9.82
N ILE A 39 8.49 6.78 9.57
CA ILE A 39 9.09 5.43 9.63
C ILE A 39 10.19 5.29 8.57
N ILE A 40 9.93 5.70 7.33
CA ILE A 40 10.94 5.65 6.26
C ILE A 40 12.19 6.45 6.67
N ARG A 41 12.04 7.65 7.20
CA ARG A 41 13.18 8.47 7.66
C ARG A 41 13.93 7.81 8.80
N LYS A 42 13.24 7.19 9.75
CA LYS A 42 13.86 6.41 10.83
C LYS A 42 14.69 5.26 10.27
N LEU A 43 14.11 4.46 9.36
CA LEU A 43 14.81 3.34 8.72
C LEU A 43 16.02 3.80 7.89
N ILE A 44 15.93 4.96 7.23
CA ILE A 44 17.07 5.55 6.52
C ILE A 44 18.20 5.88 7.49
N LEU A 45 17.91 6.54 8.61
CA LEU A 45 18.92 6.87 9.61
C LEU A 45 19.58 5.62 10.17
N GLU A 46 18.81 4.61 10.56
CA GLU A 46 19.34 3.33 11.06
C GLU A 46 20.20 2.62 9.99
N TYR A 47 19.81 2.68 8.72
CA TYR A 47 20.59 2.11 7.62
C TYR A 47 21.90 2.84 7.39
N GLU A 48 21.89 4.18 7.38
CA GLU A 48 23.08 5.01 7.20
C GLU A 48 24.09 4.86 8.38
N GLU A 49 23.59 4.69 9.61
CA GLU A 49 24.42 4.38 10.78
C GLU A 49 25.16 3.04 10.62
N GLN A 50 24.50 2.02 10.08
CA GLN A 50 25.07 0.71 9.81
C GLN A 50 25.96 0.70 8.56
N ASN A 51 25.80 1.68 7.67
CA ASN A 51 26.52 1.80 6.39
C ASN A 51 27.08 3.22 6.21
N PRO A 52 28.13 3.60 6.96
CA PRO A 52 28.60 5.00 7.04
C PRO A 52 29.08 5.59 5.73
N ASN A 53 29.38 4.75 4.72
CA ASN A 53 29.79 5.16 3.38
C ASN A 53 28.60 5.38 2.42
N ILE A 54 27.38 5.12 2.88
CA ILE A 54 26.16 5.29 2.09
C ILE A 54 25.38 6.49 2.59
N ARG A 55 24.71 7.17 1.67
CA ARG A 55 23.69 8.19 1.93
C ARG A 55 22.44 7.86 1.14
N ILE A 56 21.27 7.99 1.75
CA ILE A 56 19.99 7.80 1.09
C ILE A 56 19.35 9.18 0.84
N ASN A 57 19.20 9.54 -0.42
CA ASN A 57 18.48 10.74 -0.86
C ASN A 57 16.99 10.39 -1.01
N PHE A 58 16.21 10.67 0.04
CA PHE A 58 14.79 10.34 0.07
C PHE A 58 13.92 11.41 -0.57
N ILE A 59 13.24 11.04 -1.64
CA ILE A 59 12.33 11.87 -2.43
C ILE A 59 10.89 11.50 -2.08
N HIS A 60 10.28 12.21 -1.14
CA HIS A 60 8.87 12.02 -0.79
C HIS A 60 7.97 12.73 -1.80
N ILE A 61 7.07 11.97 -2.42
CA ILE A 61 6.10 12.46 -3.42
C ILE A 61 4.68 12.15 -2.92
N PRO A 62 4.04 13.04 -2.15
CA PRO A 62 2.77 12.75 -1.48
C PRO A 62 1.55 12.72 -2.41
N GLN A 63 1.63 13.36 -3.58
CA GLN A 63 0.53 13.46 -4.54
C GLN A 63 1.00 13.20 -5.96
N ASN A 64 0.12 12.59 -6.76
CA ASN A 64 0.38 12.27 -8.17
C ASN A 64 1.68 11.47 -8.37
N TYR A 65 1.97 10.56 -7.43
CA TYR A 65 3.23 9.83 -7.38
C TYR A 65 3.54 9.13 -8.71
N PHE A 66 2.63 8.31 -9.22
CA PHE A 66 2.87 7.53 -10.44
C PHE A 66 2.99 8.40 -11.69
N GLN A 67 2.29 9.52 -11.76
CA GLN A 67 2.46 10.49 -12.86
C GLN A 67 3.87 11.09 -12.82
N LYS A 68 4.36 11.48 -11.63
CA LYS A 68 5.73 12.00 -11.47
C LYS A 68 6.78 10.94 -11.77
N ILE A 69 6.61 9.71 -11.28
CA ILE A 69 7.51 8.59 -11.59
C ILE A 69 7.54 8.31 -13.10
N HIS A 70 6.40 8.39 -13.78
CA HIS A 70 6.36 8.25 -15.24
C HIS A 70 7.22 9.31 -15.96
N LEU A 71 7.14 10.57 -15.53
CA LEU A 71 7.97 11.65 -16.07
C LEU A 71 9.45 11.46 -15.77
N LEU A 72 9.79 11.00 -14.57
CA LEU A 72 11.19 10.73 -14.19
C LEU A 72 11.78 9.57 -15.01
N PHE A 73 11.01 8.54 -15.32
CA PHE A 73 11.44 7.49 -16.25
C PHE A 73 11.62 8.02 -17.67
N ALA A 74 10.68 8.82 -18.16
CA ALA A 74 10.74 9.41 -19.51
C ALA A 74 11.96 10.33 -19.70
N SER A 75 12.38 11.03 -18.63
CA SER A 75 13.57 11.91 -18.63
C SER A 75 14.88 11.18 -18.27
N SER A 76 14.84 9.85 -18.02
CA SER A 76 16.00 9.06 -17.56
C SER A 76 16.60 9.55 -16.23
N THR A 77 15.79 10.18 -15.38
CA THR A 77 16.16 10.69 -14.05
C THR A 77 15.42 9.96 -12.91
N ALA A 78 14.93 8.76 -13.20
CA ALA A 78 14.22 7.96 -12.21
C ALA A 78 15.14 7.60 -11.03
N PRO A 79 14.64 7.62 -9.77
CA PRO A 79 15.41 7.21 -8.61
C PRO A 79 15.89 5.76 -8.71
N ASP A 80 16.98 5.44 -7.97
CA ASP A 80 17.53 4.09 -7.91
C ASP A 80 16.52 3.11 -7.33
N VAL A 81 15.89 3.47 -6.20
CA VAL A 81 14.86 2.68 -5.53
C VAL A 81 13.53 3.40 -5.62
N ILE A 82 12.49 2.66 -6.01
CA ILE A 82 11.15 3.20 -6.26
C ILE A 82 10.14 2.35 -5.51
N PHE A 83 9.21 2.98 -4.78
CA PHE A 83 8.07 2.30 -4.21
C PHE A 83 6.97 2.16 -5.26
N VAL A 84 6.58 0.93 -5.60
CA VAL A 84 5.57 0.64 -6.63
C VAL A 84 4.45 -0.21 -6.08
N ASN A 85 3.29 -0.17 -6.74
CA ASN A 85 2.21 -1.14 -6.52
C ASN A 85 1.91 -1.93 -7.79
N ASN A 86 1.18 -3.03 -7.64
CA ASN A 86 0.83 -3.93 -8.75
C ASN A 86 0.00 -3.26 -9.84
N LEU A 87 -0.81 -2.25 -9.54
CA LEU A 87 -1.68 -1.58 -10.51
C LEU A 87 -0.89 -0.79 -11.57
N TYR A 88 0.27 -0.28 -11.17
CA TYR A 88 1.16 0.50 -12.06
C TYR A 88 2.41 -0.26 -12.49
N LEU A 89 2.72 -1.40 -11.84
CA LEU A 89 3.90 -2.21 -12.16
C LEU A 89 4.03 -2.55 -13.65
N PRO A 90 2.97 -2.96 -14.38
CA PRO A 90 3.09 -3.30 -15.81
C PRO A 90 3.56 -2.13 -16.70
N LEU A 91 3.32 -0.88 -16.29
CA LEU A 91 3.81 0.30 -17.01
C LEU A 91 5.33 0.44 -16.92
N TYR A 92 5.92 -0.01 -15.80
CA TYR A 92 7.32 0.21 -15.49
C TYR A 92 8.19 -1.05 -15.61
N ALA A 93 7.61 -2.23 -15.80
CA ALA A 93 8.32 -3.52 -15.77
C ALA A 93 9.58 -3.55 -16.66
N ASN A 94 9.52 -2.92 -17.85
CA ASN A 94 10.68 -2.84 -18.77
C ASN A 94 11.81 -1.94 -18.26
N GLN A 95 11.54 -1.08 -17.28
CA GLN A 95 12.46 -0.09 -16.69
C GLN A 95 12.94 -0.49 -15.30
N LEU A 96 12.46 -1.65 -14.80
CA LEU A 96 12.80 -2.20 -13.50
C LEU A 96 13.66 -3.45 -13.64
N GLU A 97 14.51 -3.72 -12.66
CA GLU A 97 15.30 -4.94 -12.56
C GLU A 97 14.45 -6.13 -12.10
N ASP A 98 14.84 -7.31 -12.58
CA ASP A 98 14.31 -8.58 -12.10
C ASP A 98 14.89 -8.90 -10.72
N LEU A 99 14.06 -8.84 -9.69
CA LEU A 99 14.44 -9.11 -8.30
C LEU A 99 14.16 -10.56 -7.88
N THR A 100 13.75 -11.42 -8.82
CA THR A 100 13.46 -12.83 -8.54
C THR A 100 14.58 -13.55 -7.79
N PRO A 101 15.88 -13.37 -8.14
CA PRO A 101 16.97 -14.14 -7.51
C PRO A 101 17.41 -13.61 -6.16
N ILE A 102 16.91 -12.44 -5.72
CA ILE A 102 17.47 -11.76 -4.54
C ILE A 102 16.73 -12.02 -3.23
N ILE A 103 15.56 -12.68 -3.26
CA ILE A 103 14.76 -12.95 -2.07
C ILE A 103 14.35 -14.43 -1.98
N ASN A 104 14.08 -14.86 -0.74
CA ASN A 104 13.33 -16.08 -0.49
C ASN A 104 11.83 -15.80 -0.58
N LYS A 105 11.19 -16.25 -1.65
CA LYS A 105 9.75 -16.04 -1.87
C LYS A 105 8.86 -16.66 -0.79
N ASN A 106 9.34 -17.70 -0.09
CA ASN A 106 8.59 -18.38 0.96
C ASN A 106 8.42 -17.53 2.23
N ASP A 107 9.15 -16.43 2.37
CA ASP A 107 8.98 -15.48 3.47
C ASP A 107 7.72 -14.63 3.31
N PHE A 108 7.11 -14.63 2.13
CA PHE A 108 6.02 -13.73 1.75
C PHE A 108 4.76 -14.51 1.35
N TYR A 109 3.60 -13.89 1.52
CA TYR A 109 2.37 -14.42 0.95
C TYR A 109 2.49 -14.54 -0.57
N SER A 110 2.11 -15.70 -1.12
CA SER A 110 2.19 -15.96 -2.57
C SER A 110 1.40 -14.95 -3.39
N GLN A 111 0.27 -14.45 -2.87
CA GLN A 111 -0.54 -13.42 -3.52
C GLN A 111 0.23 -12.12 -3.71
N SER A 112 1.08 -11.72 -2.74
CA SER A 112 1.90 -10.51 -2.86
C SER A 112 3.04 -10.68 -3.86
N ILE A 113 3.66 -11.87 -3.90
CA ILE A 113 4.68 -12.22 -4.90
C ILE A 113 4.04 -12.21 -6.31
N GLU A 114 2.87 -12.83 -6.47
CA GLU A 114 2.17 -12.86 -7.75
C GLU A 114 1.74 -11.44 -8.19
N ALA A 115 1.23 -10.63 -7.27
CA ALA A 115 0.82 -9.25 -7.54
C ALA A 115 1.98 -8.36 -8.06
N LEU A 116 3.19 -8.53 -7.50
CA LEU A 116 4.36 -7.75 -7.90
C LEU A 116 5.25 -8.46 -8.94
N SER A 117 4.71 -9.51 -9.58
CA SER A 117 5.34 -10.20 -10.70
C SER A 117 4.65 -9.83 -12.02
N TYR A 118 5.44 -9.71 -13.09
CA TYR A 118 4.96 -9.48 -14.44
C TYR A 118 5.80 -10.27 -15.44
N GLY A 119 5.17 -10.99 -16.38
CA GLY A 119 5.89 -11.83 -17.33
C GLY A 119 6.76 -12.91 -16.68
N GLY A 120 6.36 -13.43 -15.52
CA GLY A 120 7.08 -14.46 -14.77
C GLY A 120 8.25 -13.96 -13.92
N LYS A 121 8.52 -12.64 -13.88
CA LYS A 121 9.59 -12.00 -13.13
C LYS A 121 9.05 -11.17 -11.99
N LEU A 122 9.73 -11.15 -10.85
CA LEU A 122 9.41 -10.30 -9.72
C LEU A 122 10.13 -8.96 -9.87
N TYR A 123 9.39 -7.86 -9.91
CA TYR A 123 9.95 -6.52 -10.11
C TYR A 123 9.96 -5.64 -8.86
N ALA A 124 9.29 -6.06 -7.80
CA ALA A 124 9.39 -5.38 -6.51
C ALA A 124 9.34 -6.40 -5.37
N ILE A 125 10.12 -6.14 -4.31
CA ILE A 125 10.04 -6.93 -3.08
C ILE A 125 8.86 -6.41 -2.27
N PRO A 126 7.87 -7.28 -1.93
CA PRO A 126 6.65 -6.83 -1.27
C PRO A 126 6.89 -6.24 0.12
N ARG A 127 6.27 -5.08 0.41
CA ARG A 127 6.15 -4.50 1.75
C ARG A 127 4.85 -4.96 2.40
N ASP A 128 3.75 -4.79 1.67
CA ASP A 128 2.40 -5.02 2.16
C ASP A 128 1.55 -5.80 1.17
N ILE A 129 0.44 -6.31 1.69
CA ILE A 129 -0.65 -6.88 0.92
C ILE A 129 -1.93 -6.16 1.33
N SER A 130 -2.54 -5.45 0.39
CA SER A 130 -3.79 -4.72 0.61
C SER A 130 -4.97 -5.59 0.24
N ASN A 131 -5.92 -5.68 1.14
CA ASN A 131 -7.20 -6.37 0.92
C ASN A 131 -8.33 -5.60 1.60
N PHE A 132 -9.55 -5.87 1.17
CA PHE A 132 -10.74 -5.26 1.73
C PHE A 132 -11.33 -6.10 2.86
N VAL A 133 -11.75 -5.40 3.92
CA VAL A 133 -12.55 -5.92 5.04
C VAL A 133 -13.72 -4.98 5.29
N PHE A 134 -14.72 -5.43 6.05
CA PHE A 134 -15.71 -4.54 6.61
C PHE A 134 -15.36 -4.14 8.04
N TYR A 135 -15.26 -2.83 8.27
CA TYR A 135 -15.46 -2.25 9.60
C TYR A 135 -16.96 -2.12 9.82
N TYR A 136 -17.47 -2.51 10.96
CA TYR A 136 -18.91 -2.41 11.21
C TYR A 136 -19.22 -1.82 12.59
N ASN A 137 -20.24 -1.00 12.63
CA ASN A 137 -20.76 -0.41 13.86
C ASN A 137 -21.63 -1.44 14.58
N LYS A 138 -21.16 -1.92 15.76
CA LYS A 138 -21.87 -2.94 16.54
C LYS A 138 -23.21 -2.45 17.10
N ASN A 139 -23.36 -1.14 17.31
CA ASN A 139 -24.62 -0.59 17.79
C ASN A 139 -25.73 -0.67 16.71
N ILE A 140 -25.33 -0.68 15.43
CA ILE A 140 -26.25 -0.76 14.27
C ILE A 140 -26.40 -2.22 13.80
N ALA A 141 -25.29 -2.89 13.56
CA ALA A 141 -25.26 -4.22 12.92
C ALA A 141 -25.28 -5.40 13.91
N GLY A 142 -25.10 -5.12 15.22
CA GLY A 142 -24.86 -6.18 16.20
C GLY A 142 -23.49 -6.84 16.02
N THR A 143 -23.35 -8.05 16.52
CA THR A 143 -22.13 -8.84 16.33
C THR A 143 -22.26 -9.69 15.07
N ILE A 144 -21.32 -9.54 14.13
CA ILE A 144 -21.27 -10.32 12.90
C ILE A 144 -20.38 -11.54 13.09
N ASN A 145 -20.89 -12.72 12.69
CA ASN A 145 -20.12 -13.96 12.74
C ASN A 145 -18.96 -13.90 11.72
N PRO A 146 -17.70 -14.21 12.08
CA PRO A 146 -16.59 -14.23 11.14
C PRO A 146 -16.78 -15.17 9.93
N ASN A 147 -17.59 -16.21 10.07
CA ASN A 147 -17.92 -17.18 9.00
C ASN A 147 -19.21 -16.83 8.24
N TRP A 148 -19.62 -15.57 8.25
CA TRP A 148 -20.82 -15.12 7.56
C TRP A 148 -20.71 -15.33 6.04
N THR A 149 -21.88 -15.49 5.42
CA THR A 149 -22.02 -15.70 3.97
C THR A 149 -22.42 -14.42 3.26
N PHE A 150 -22.37 -14.42 1.93
CA PHE A 150 -22.87 -13.30 1.14
C PHE A 150 -24.39 -13.10 1.30
N ASP A 151 -25.14 -14.17 1.57
CA ASP A 151 -26.56 -14.06 1.89
C ASP A 151 -26.80 -13.42 3.26
N ASP A 152 -25.94 -13.70 4.24
CA ASP A 152 -25.99 -13.01 5.54
C ASP A 152 -25.67 -11.51 5.38
N PHE A 153 -24.71 -11.16 4.54
CA PHE A 153 -24.40 -9.77 4.20
C PHE A 153 -25.66 -9.06 3.64
N LYS A 154 -26.35 -9.67 2.66
CA LYS A 154 -27.58 -9.10 2.09
C LYS A 154 -28.64 -8.87 3.15
N LYS A 155 -28.91 -9.86 3.99
CA LYS A 155 -29.90 -9.76 5.09
C LYS A 155 -29.52 -8.67 6.09
N ILE A 156 -28.24 -8.55 6.44
CA ILE A 156 -27.76 -7.54 7.39
C ILE A 156 -27.97 -6.14 6.82
N ILE A 157 -27.49 -5.85 5.60
CA ILE A 157 -27.65 -4.51 5.00
C ILE A 157 -29.12 -4.13 4.80
N GLU A 158 -29.98 -5.07 4.45
CA GLU A 158 -31.42 -4.85 4.34
C GLU A 158 -32.05 -4.52 5.69
N LYS A 159 -31.71 -5.28 6.73
CA LYS A 159 -32.27 -5.09 8.09
C LYS A 159 -31.85 -3.75 8.70
N ILE A 160 -30.59 -3.31 8.48
CA ILE A 160 -30.05 -2.13 9.16
C ILE A 160 -30.22 -0.83 8.38
N SER A 161 -30.55 -0.89 7.09
CA SER A 161 -30.80 0.32 6.29
C SER A 161 -32.14 0.93 6.63
N ASN A 162 -32.16 2.23 6.97
CA ASN A 162 -33.36 2.98 7.29
C ASN A 162 -33.14 4.48 7.00
N LYS A 163 -34.01 5.36 7.54
CA LYS A 163 -33.91 6.82 7.32
C LYS A 163 -32.75 7.47 8.06
N GLU A 164 -32.20 6.82 9.09
CA GLU A 164 -31.14 7.38 9.93
C GLU A 164 -29.75 6.96 9.45
N HIS A 165 -29.62 5.76 8.89
CA HIS A 165 -28.32 5.23 8.45
C HIS A 165 -28.44 4.25 7.27
N PHE A 166 -27.37 4.19 6.50
CA PHE A 166 -27.17 3.26 5.39
C PHE A 166 -26.55 1.95 5.89
N GLY A 167 -26.88 0.84 5.22
CA GLY A 167 -26.34 -0.47 5.55
C GLY A 167 -24.86 -0.63 5.23
N VAL A 168 -24.40 -0.05 4.11
CA VAL A 168 -23.04 -0.28 3.60
C VAL A 168 -22.50 0.97 2.89
N SER A 169 -21.18 1.10 2.84
CA SER A 169 -20.48 2.11 2.02
C SER A 169 -20.52 1.76 0.54
N TYR A 170 -20.49 2.80 -0.32
CA TYR A 170 -20.52 2.65 -1.77
C TYR A 170 -19.82 3.82 -2.44
N GLU A 171 -19.04 3.53 -3.47
CA GLU A 171 -18.47 4.53 -4.37
C GLU A 171 -18.65 4.08 -5.82
N GLN A 172 -18.84 5.03 -6.72
CA GLN A 172 -18.97 4.76 -8.17
C GLN A 172 -17.59 4.44 -8.77
N ASP A 173 -17.06 3.28 -8.39
CA ASP A 173 -15.75 2.81 -8.84
C ASP A 173 -15.74 1.29 -9.01
N ILE A 174 -15.35 0.83 -10.20
CA ILE A 174 -15.26 -0.59 -10.54
C ILE A 174 -14.22 -1.34 -9.69
N TYR A 175 -13.18 -0.63 -9.24
CA TYR A 175 -12.18 -1.22 -8.34
C TYR A 175 -12.81 -1.56 -6.97
N LEU A 176 -13.66 -0.69 -6.42
CA LEU A 176 -14.38 -0.94 -5.18
C LEU A 176 -15.54 -1.92 -5.35
N ALA A 177 -16.03 -2.10 -6.58
CA ALA A 177 -16.96 -3.17 -6.92
C ALA A 177 -16.29 -4.55 -6.99
N SER A 178 -14.95 -4.62 -7.03
CA SER A 178 -14.22 -5.87 -7.28
C SER A 178 -14.53 -7.01 -6.28
N PRO A 179 -14.76 -6.81 -4.98
CA PRO A 179 -15.16 -7.90 -4.09
C PRO A 179 -16.48 -8.55 -4.51
N TYR A 180 -17.42 -7.75 -5.00
CA TYR A 180 -18.73 -8.22 -5.45
C TYR A 180 -18.62 -8.97 -6.78
N THR A 181 -17.84 -8.45 -7.73
CA THR A 181 -17.64 -9.08 -9.04
C THR A 181 -16.81 -10.36 -8.95
N LEU A 182 -15.84 -10.43 -8.05
CA LEU A 182 -15.06 -11.65 -7.80
C LEU A 182 -15.90 -12.76 -7.13
N THR A 183 -16.91 -12.37 -6.37
CA THR A 183 -17.77 -13.30 -5.61
C THR A 183 -18.94 -13.80 -6.44
N LEU A 184 -19.61 -12.94 -7.21
CA LEU A 184 -20.83 -13.24 -7.95
C LEU A 184 -20.63 -13.46 -9.47
N GLY A 185 -19.41 -13.19 -9.99
CA GLY A 185 -19.17 -12.99 -11.41
C GLY A 185 -19.34 -11.52 -11.80
N PHE A 186 -18.73 -11.11 -12.93
CA PHE A 186 -18.61 -9.69 -13.27
C PHE A 186 -19.99 -9.01 -13.42
N ASP A 187 -20.85 -9.51 -14.27
CA ASP A 187 -22.13 -8.85 -14.58
C ASP A 187 -23.09 -8.85 -13.39
N GLU A 188 -23.24 -9.98 -12.71
CA GLU A 188 -24.11 -10.07 -11.54
C GLU A 188 -23.56 -9.26 -10.36
N GLY A 189 -22.25 -9.26 -10.15
CA GLY A 189 -21.59 -8.46 -9.16
C GLY A 189 -21.77 -6.97 -9.39
N MET A 190 -21.63 -6.50 -10.63
CA MET A 190 -21.87 -5.10 -11.00
C MET A 190 -23.35 -4.69 -10.84
N LYS A 191 -24.28 -5.54 -11.30
CA LYS A 191 -25.72 -5.30 -11.10
C LYS A 191 -26.08 -5.21 -9.62
N PHE A 192 -25.54 -6.11 -8.81
CA PHE A 192 -25.74 -6.08 -7.36
C PHE A 192 -25.15 -4.81 -6.74
N TYR A 193 -23.90 -4.49 -7.10
CA TYR A 193 -23.20 -3.31 -6.57
C TYR A 193 -23.96 -2.01 -6.87
N LYS A 194 -24.42 -1.84 -8.11
CA LYS A 194 -25.25 -0.66 -8.47
C LYS A 194 -26.55 -0.56 -7.69
N LYS A 195 -27.20 -1.69 -7.37
CA LYS A 195 -28.44 -1.70 -6.58
C LYS A 195 -28.26 -1.26 -5.14
N LEU A 196 -27.01 -1.16 -4.65
CA LEU A 196 -26.73 -0.63 -3.32
C LEU A 196 -27.01 0.88 -3.24
N GLU A 197 -26.69 1.61 -4.33
CA GLU A 197 -26.79 3.06 -4.40
C GLU A 197 -28.22 3.57 -4.12
N GLY A 198 -28.30 4.53 -3.21
CA GLY A 198 -29.57 5.17 -2.85
C GLY A 198 -30.53 4.30 -2.03
N LYS A 199 -30.33 2.99 -1.99
CA LYS A 199 -31.20 2.05 -1.26
C LYS A 199 -30.54 1.56 0.04
N TYR A 200 -29.37 0.97 -0.05
CA TYR A 200 -28.61 0.41 1.09
C TYR A 200 -27.34 1.18 1.38
N ALA A 201 -26.93 2.03 0.46
CA ALA A 201 -25.72 2.83 0.52
C ALA A 201 -26.00 4.25 0.04
N PRO A 202 -25.24 5.27 0.50
CA PRO A 202 -25.45 6.64 0.07
C PRO A 202 -25.15 6.81 -1.42
N ALA A 203 -26.02 7.54 -2.13
CA ALA A 203 -25.69 8.05 -3.45
C ALA A 203 -24.62 9.17 -3.34
N PRO A 204 -23.85 9.48 -4.39
CA PRO A 204 -22.84 10.54 -4.36
C PRO A 204 -23.37 11.89 -3.87
N SER A 205 -24.61 12.24 -4.24
CA SER A 205 -25.27 13.47 -3.77
C SER A 205 -25.56 13.49 -2.26
N GLN A 206 -25.71 12.31 -1.63
CA GLN A 206 -25.95 12.17 -0.20
C GLN A 206 -24.65 12.15 0.63
N VAL A 207 -23.52 11.82 0.00
CA VAL A 207 -22.19 11.96 0.62
C VAL A 207 -21.82 13.44 0.75
N GLY A 208 -22.13 14.26 -0.26
CA GLY A 208 -21.87 15.70 -0.27
C GLY A 208 -20.38 16.02 -0.09
N SER A 209 -20.08 16.95 0.84
CA SER A 209 -18.70 17.32 1.18
C SER A 209 -18.04 16.40 2.20
N SER A 210 -18.76 15.39 2.72
CA SER A 210 -18.22 14.40 3.66
C SER A 210 -17.40 13.33 2.92
N THR A 211 -16.86 12.39 3.68
CA THR A 211 -16.29 11.14 3.15
C THR A 211 -17.02 9.95 3.72
N LEU A 212 -17.02 8.82 3.03
CA LEU A 212 -17.63 7.59 3.56
C LEU A 212 -17.02 7.16 4.90
N ALA A 213 -15.72 7.39 5.10
CA ALA A 213 -15.08 7.17 6.38
C ALA A 213 -15.66 8.05 7.49
N GLN A 214 -15.90 9.34 7.19
CA GLN A 214 -16.53 10.25 8.17
C GLN A 214 -17.98 9.86 8.43
N MET A 215 -18.74 9.52 7.39
CA MET A 215 -20.11 9.02 7.57
C MET A 215 -20.18 7.75 8.43
N PHE A 216 -19.19 6.85 8.30
CA PHE A 216 -19.08 5.69 9.18
C PHE A 216 -18.79 6.10 10.63
N LEU A 217 -17.83 7.01 10.85
CA LEU A 217 -17.49 7.52 12.19
C LEU A 217 -18.64 8.29 12.84
N ASP A 218 -19.49 8.94 12.04
CA ASP A 218 -20.70 9.62 12.50
C ASP A 218 -21.90 8.66 12.74
N GLY A 219 -21.70 7.34 12.54
CA GLY A 219 -22.75 6.33 12.71
C GLY A 219 -23.81 6.33 11.61
N LYS A 220 -23.55 6.97 10.45
CA LYS A 220 -24.48 7.03 9.31
C LYS A 220 -24.34 5.84 8.36
N ILE A 221 -23.32 5.01 8.52
CA ILE A 221 -23.08 3.79 7.74
C ILE A 221 -22.84 2.63 8.71
N GLY A 222 -23.55 1.52 8.52
CA GLY A 222 -23.42 0.33 9.35
C GLY A 222 -22.16 -0.49 9.06
N LEU A 223 -21.86 -0.72 7.77
CA LEU A 223 -20.70 -1.47 7.29
C LEU A 223 -19.86 -0.60 6.34
N TYR A 224 -18.59 -0.38 6.68
CA TYR A 224 -17.65 0.39 5.86
C TYR A 224 -16.58 -0.52 5.26
N LEU A 225 -16.60 -0.67 3.92
CA LEU A 225 -15.60 -1.44 3.17
C LEU A 225 -14.32 -0.64 3.05
N SER A 226 -13.23 -1.13 3.61
CA SER A 226 -11.91 -0.49 3.49
C SER A 226 -10.78 -1.47 3.83
N GLY A 227 -9.53 -1.01 3.76
CA GLY A 227 -8.38 -1.79 4.15
C GLY A 227 -7.80 -1.38 5.51
N ARG A 228 -6.67 -2.01 5.89
CA ARG A 228 -6.04 -1.76 7.18
C ARG A 228 -5.51 -0.34 7.32
N TRP A 229 -5.24 0.38 6.23
CA TRP A 229 -4.85 1.79 6.25
C TRP A 229 -5.85 2.71 6.98
N MET A 230 -7.10 2.29 7.13
CA MET A 230 -8.12 3.02 7.90
C MET A 230 -8.16 2.63 9.38
N PHE A 231 -7.48 1.54 9.77
CA PHE A 231 -7.53 1.02 11.13
C PHE A 231 -7.09 2.05 12.19
N PRO A 232 -5.96 2.77 12.05
CA PRO A 232 -5.57 3.79 13.03
C PRO A 232 -6.62 4.87 13.22
N LYS A 233 -7.14 5.42 12.11
CA LYS A 233 -8.18 6.46 12.16
C LYS A 233 -9.45 5.98 12.83
N ILE A 234 -9.92 4.79 12.50
CA ILE A 234 -11.14 4.22 13.09
C ILE A 234 -10.94 3.90 14.57
N SER A 235 -9.79 3.30 14.92
CA SER A 235 -9.44 3.00 16.32
C SER A 235 -9.41 4.24 17.22
N GLU A 236 -8.90 5.34 16.68
CA GLU A 236 -8.76 6.60 17.43
C GLU A 236 -10.07 7.39 17.49
N SER A 237 -10.85 7.39 16.39
CA SER A 237 -11.95 8.35 16.23
C SER A 237 -13.34 7.76 16.41
N ALA A 238 -13.52 6.43 16.41
CA ALA A 238 -14.84 5.82 16.58
C ALA A 238 -15.36 6.02 18.00
N LYS A 239 -16.55 6.64 18.11
CA LYS A 239 -17.25 6.89 19.37
C LYS A 239 -18.26 5.78 19.73
N PHE A 240 -18.21 4.65 19.03
CA PHE A 240 -19.06 3.49 19.21
C PHE A 240 -18.23 2.20 19.18
N HIS A 241 -18.78 1.12 19.67
CA HIS A 241 -18.14 -0.19 19.57
C HIS A 241 -18.17 -0.67 18.12
N TYR A 242 -17.00 -0.85 17.53
CA TYR A 242 -16.88 -1.40 16.18
C TYR A 242 -16.32 -2.83 16.19
N GLY A 243 -16.49 -3.51 15.08
CA GLY A 243 -15.84 -4.78 14.77
C GLY A 243 -15.22 -4.73 13.39
N ILE A 244 -14.40 -5.72 13.10
CA ILE A 244 -13.78 -5.93 11.78
C ILE A 244 -14.08 -7.37 11.35
N VAL A 245 -14.56 -7.53 10.12
CA VAL A 245 -14.86 -8.85 9.56
C VAL A 245 -14.40 -8.91 8.11
N ALA A 246 -13.87 -10.06 7.70
CA ALA A 246 -13.50 -10.28 6.31
C ALA A 246 -14.74 -10.21 5.40
N PHE A 247 -14.56 -9.72 4.17
CA PHE A 247 -15.62 -9.74 3.17
C PHE A 247 -16.14 -11.18 2.99
N PRO A 248 -17.47 -11.39 2.87
CA PRO A 248 -18.07 -12.73 2.82
C PRO A 248 -17.97 -13.35 1.43
N GLY A 249 -16.79 -13.34 0.83
CA GLY A 249 -16.51 -13.81 -0.51
C GLY A 249 -15.04 -13.58 -0.86
N TYR A 250 -14.75 -13.40 -2.14
CA TYR A 250 -13.42 -13.12 -2.63
C TYR A 250 -13.14 -11.61 -2.65
N VAL A 251 -11.88 -11.23 -2.39
CA VAL A 251 -11.40 -9.85 -2.52
C VAL A 251 -10.15 -9.81 -3.41
N THR A 252 -9.80 -8.63 -3.92
CA THR A 252 -8.51 -8.43 -4.58
C THR A 252 -7.38 -8.46 -3.55
N ALA A 253 -6.24 -9.01 -3.93
CA ALA A 253 -4.97 -8.83 -3.27
C ALA A 253 -4.13 -7.86 -4.09
N ASP A 254 -4.02 -6.63 -3.62
CA ASP A 254 -3.06 -5.67 -4.16
C ASP A 254 -1.82 -5.66 -3.27
N SER A 255 -0.67 -5.34 -3.84
CA SER A 255 0.57 -5.31 -3.10
C SER A 255 1.41 -4.12 -3.54
N SER A 256 2.13 -3.56 -2.58
CA SER A 256 3.13 -2.54 -2.83
C SER A 256 4.49 -2.99 -2.32
N GLY A 257 5.55 -2.49 -2.96
CA GLY A 257 6.90 -2.93 -2.60
C GLY A 257 7.99 -2.06 -3.19
N TRP A 258 9.22 -2.48 -2.94
CA TRP A 258 10.43 -1.77 -3.30
C TRP A 258 11.01 -2.35 -4.60
N ALA A 259 11.11 -1.52 -5.63
CA ALA A 259 11.63 -1.86 -6.94
C ALA A 259 12.98 -1.18 -7.18
N LEU A 260 13.82 -1.78 -8.00
CA LEU A 260 15.10 -1.24 -8.45
C LEU A 260 14.98 -0.73 -9.88
N SER A 261 15.37 0.52 -10.11
CA SER A 261 15.47 1.08 -11.46
C SER A 261 16.56 0.37 -12.26
N LYS A 262 16.24 -0.04 -13.49
CA LYS A 262 17.19 -0.70 -14.39
C LYS A 262 18.39 0.16 -14.74
N ASN A 263 18.19 1.49 -14.78
CA ASN A 263 19.22 2.47 -15.12
C ASN A 263 20.02 2.94 -13.89
N SER A 264 19.75 2.40 -12.69
CA SER A 264 20.55 2.70 -11.50
C SER A 264 22.01 2.39 -11.74
N LYS A 265 22.88 3.33 -11.35
CA LYS A 265 24.33 3.15 -11.32
C LYS A 265 24.83 2.54 -10.02
N HIS A 266 23.96 2.43 -9.01
CA HIS A 266 24.23 2.01 -7.64
C HIS A 266 23.52 0.69 -7.29
N LYS A 267 23.36 -0.23 -8.27
CA LYS A 267 22.53 -1.44 -8.15
C LYS A 267 22.85 -2.30 -6.93
N THR A 268 24.14 -2.52 -6.67
CA THR A 268 24.60 -3.35 -5.56
C THR A 268 24.12 -2.79 -4.21
N GLU A 269 24.37 -1.52 -3.98
CA GLU A 269 24.01 -0.86 -2.71
C GLU A 269 22.49 -0.64 -2.60
N ALA A 270 21.84 -0.30 -3.72
CA ALA A 270 20.38 -0.21 -3.79
C ALA A 270 19.69 -1.56 -3.46
N ILE A 271 20.23 -2.69 -3.91
CA ILE A 271 19.73 -4.02 -3.54
C ILE A 271 19.89 -4.27 -2.03
N LYS A 272 21.03 -3.90 -1.43
CA LYS A 272 21.22 -4.03 0.02
C LYS A 272 20.19 -3.20 0.78
N PHE A 273 19.94 -1.96 0.34
CA PHE A 273 18.93 -1.09 0.94
C PHE A 273 17.51 -1.65 0.78
N ILE A 274 17.14 -2.17 -0.40
CA ILE A 274 15.85 -2.84 -0.63
C ILE A 274 15.70 -4.04 0.32
N LYS A 275 16.73 -4.88 0.46
CA LYS A 275 16.71 -6.02 1.40
C LYS A 275 16.53 -5.57 2.85
N TYR A 276 17.20 -4.49 3.25
CA TYR A 276 17.02 -3.90 4.58
C TYR A 276 15.58 -3.41 4.80
N LEU A 277 15.03 -2.63 3.84
CA LEU A 277 13.65 -2.15 3.91
C LEU A 277 12.62 -3.29 3.94
N SER A 278 12.94 -4.44 3.35
CA SER A 278 12.09 -5.64 3.27
C SER A 278 12.38 -6.64 4.39
N SER A 279 13.32 -6.34 5.29
CA SER A 279 13.62 -7.18 6.45
C SER A 279 12.43 -7.26 7.40
N LYS A 280 12.38 -8.32 8.21
CA LYS A 280 11.34 -8.44 9.25
C LYS A 280 11.30 -7.22 10.16
N GLN A 281 12.46 -6.76 10.63
CA GLN A 281 12.57 -5.59 11.51
C GLN A 281 11.94 -4.34 10.88
N SER A 282 12.30 -4.02 9.64
CA SER A 282 11.78 -2.84 8.94
C SER A 282 10.27 -2.94 8.67
N ILE A 283 9.79 -4.12 8.28
CA ILE A 283 8.37 -4.36 8.04
C ILE A 283 7.57 -4.33 9.34
N ASP A 284 8.14 -4.77 10.45
CA ASP A 284 7.49 -4.69 11.76
C ASP A 284 7.22 -3.24 12.18
N TYR A 285 8.10 -2.28 11.90
CA TYR A 285 7.84 -0.86 12.17
C TYR A 285 6.58 -0.35 11.45
N PHE A 286 6.40 -0.70 10.18
CA PHE A 286 5.17 -0.34 9.45
C PHE A 286 3.94 -1.09 10.00
N THR A 287 4.10 -2.36 10.39
CA THR A 287 3.00 -3.19 10.91
C THR A 287 2.47 -2.66 12.23
N ASP A 288 3.37 -2.21 13.11
CA ASP A 288 3.04 -1.71 14.46
C ASP A 288 2.23 -0.41 14.44
N THR A 289 2.28 0.36 13.35
CA THR A 289 1.41 1.54 13.17
C THR A 289 -0.05 1.20 12.88
N GLY A 290 -0.34 -0.04 12.54
CA GLY A 290 -1.68 -0.42 12.10
C GLY A 290 -2.02 -0.09 10.64
N LEU A 291 -1.12 0.58 9.89
CA LEU A 291 -1.39 1.07 8.53
C LEU A 291 -1.36 -0.02 7.46
N ILE A 292 -0.55 -1.07 7.65
CA ILE A 292 -0.37 -2.12 6.64
C ILE A 292 -0.73 -3.51 7.14
N VAL A 293 -1.17 -4.37 6.23
CA VAL A 293 -1.05 -5.81 6.38
C VAL A 293 0.28 -6.19 5.75
N PRO A 294 1.28 -6.66 6.52
CA PRO A 294 2.59 -6.95 5.96
C PRO A 294 2.52 -8.12 4.98
N ALA A 295 3.25 -8.01 3.88
CA ALA A 295 3.40 -9.10 2.93
C ALA A 295 4.25 -10.26 3.51
N ARG A 296 5.11 -9.98 4.49
CA ARG A 296 5.88 -11.02 5.20
C ARG A 296 5.00 -11.81 6.14
N ILE A 297 5.08 -13.14 6.03
CA ILE A 297 4.28 -14.09 6.83
C ILE A 297 4.66 -14.01 8.32
N ASP A 298 5.95 -13.86 8.63
CA ASP A 298 6.43 -13.78 10.01
C ASP A 298 5.98 -12.48 10.71
N SER A 299 5.99 -11.34 10.01
CA SER A 299 5.50 -10.05 10.53
C SER A 299 3.97 -10.04 10.68
N SER A 300 3.23 -10.76 9.85
CA SER A 300 1.76 -10.81 9.92
C SER A 300 1.22 -11.42 11.21
N LYS A 301 2.06 -12.21 11.92
CA LYS A 301 1.72 -12.78 13.23
C LYS A 301 1.49 -11.73 14.32
N LYS A 302 1.97 -10.50 14.12
CA LYS A 302 1.75 -9.36 15.03
C LYS A 302 0.32 -8.79 14.93
N ILE A 303 -0.40 -9.06 13.85
CA ILE A 303 -1.77 -8.54 13.65
C ILE A 303 -2.75 -9.29 14.54
N LYS A 304 -3.40 -8.56 15.43
CA LYS A 304 -4.42 -9.09 16.35
C LYS A 304 -5.78 -9.23 15.66
N GLU A 305 -6.10 -8.32 14.75
CA GLU A 305 -7.35 -8.27 13.99
C GLU A 305 -7.35 -9.35 12.89
N ARG A 306 -7.82 -10.55 13.25
CA ARG A 306 -7.78 -11.75 12.38
C ARG A 306 -8.46 -11.56 11.04
N ALA A 307 -9.46 -10.69 10.96
CA ALA A 307 -10.18 -10.41 9.72
C ALA A 307 -9.27 -10.02 8.55
N PHE A 308 -8.18 -9.28 8.80
CA PHE A 308 -7.21 -8.92 7.76
C PHE A 308 -6.45 -10.14 7.22
N ILE A 309 -6.09 -11.07 8.11
CA ILE A 309 -5.39 -12.31 7.73
C ILE A 309 -6.34 -13.29 7.04
N ASP A 310 -7.59 -13.39 7.51
CA ASP A 310 -8.59 -14.25 6.89
C ASP A 310 -8.99 -13.75 5.49
N ALA A 311 -8.98 -12.43 5.27
CA ALA A 311 -9.18 -11.85 3.95
C ALA A 311 -8.06 -12.24 2.96
N ILE A 312 -6.79 -12.41 3.41
CA ILE A 312 -5.70 -12.89 2.53
C ILE A 312 -6.02 -14.28 1.99
N LYS A 313 -6.55 -15.18 2.81
CA LYS A 313 -6.88 -16.56 2.40
C LYS A 313 -7.90 -16.61 1.27
N LYS A 314 -8.78 -15.60 1.18
CA LYS A 314 -9.82 -15.46 0.15
C LYS A 314 -9.45 -14.42 -0.92
N SER A 315 -8.22 -13.92 -0.91
CA SER A 315 -7.81 -12.91 -1.87
C SER A 315 -7.22 -13.52 -3.15
N LYS A 316 -7.46 -12.82 -4.26
CA LYS A 316 -6.89 -13.15 -5.56
C LYS A 316 -6.06 -11.96 -6.04
N PRO A 317 -4.82 -12.17 -6.55
CA PRO A 317 -4.03 -11.10 -7.12
C PRO A 317 -4.81 -10.37 -8.22
N ASN A 318 -4.79 -9.06 -8.18
CA ASN A 318 -5.41 -8.24 -9.20
C ASN A 318 -4.49 -8.21 -10.43
N LYS A 319 -4.82 -9.03 -11.43
CA LYS A 319 -4.04 -9.14 -12.68
C LYS A 319 -4.40 -7.96 -13.57
N VAL A 320 -3.51 -7.01 -13.65
CA VAL A 320 -3.66 -5.82 -14.48
C VAL A 320 -2.62 -5.78 -15.59
N ASP A 321 -2.95 -5.09 -16.67
CA ASP A 321 -2.01 -4.78 -17.75
C ASP A 321 -1.66 -3.28 -17.77
N LYS A 322 -0.79 -2.87 -18.68
CA LYS A 322 -0.37 -1.47 -18.84
C LYS A 322 -1.51 -0.48 -19.15
N ASN A 323 -2.68 -0.98 -19.54
CA ASN A 323 -3.85 -0.17 -19.86
C ASN A 323 -4.87 -0.13 -18.72
N PHE A 324 -4.55 -0.67 -17.55
CA PHE A 324 -5.48 -0.80 -16.42
C PHE A 324 -6.21 0.51 -16.08
N SER A 325 -5.48 1.61 -15.93
CA SER A 325 -6.08 2.91 -15.62
C SER A 325 -7.11 3.34 -16.66
N LYS A 326 -6.76 3.23 -17.96
CA LYS A 326 -7.67 3.56 -19.06
C LYS A 326 -8.91 2.67 -19.06
N LYS A 327 -8.71 1.35 -18.91
CA LYS A 327 -9.82 0.38 -18.84
C LYS A 327 -10.74 0.65 -17.63
N ARG A 328 -10.16 0.99 -16.46
CA ARG A 328 -10.93 1.37 -15.28
C ARG A 328 -11.80 2.59 -15.56
N ASP A 329 -11.24 3.63 -16.16
CA ASP A 329 -11.98 4.86 -16.49
C ASP A 329 -13.09 4.61 -17.53
N GLU A 330 -12.85 3.74 -18.52
CA GLU A 330 -13.84 3.34 -19.50
C GLU A 330 -14.98 2.56 -18.84
N LEU A 331 -14.68 1.57 -18.02
CA LEU A 331 -15.69 0.79 -17.29
C LEU A 331 -16.48 1.63 -16.30
N ASN A 332 -15.83 2.57 -15.59
CA ASN A 332 -16.52 3.50 -14.71
C ASN A 332 -17.53 4.37 -15.48
N ARG A 333 -17.16 4.81 -16.70
CA ARG A 333 -18.10 5.55 -17.57
C ARG A 333 -19.29 4.71 -18.04
N VAL A 334 -19.06 3.44 -18.33
CA VAL A 334 -20.12 2.52 -18.78
C VAL A 334 -21.09 2.18 -17.67
N TRP A 335 -20.57 1.93 -16.46
CA TRP A 335 -21.38 1.41 -15.37
C TRP A 335 -21.98 2.48 -14.45
N PHE A 336 -21.37 3.65 -14.32
CA PHE A 336 -21.76 4.67 -13.33
C PHE A 336 -22.16 6.03 -13.97
N LYS A 337 -22.18 6.14 -15.25
CA LYS A 337 -22.79 7.26 -16.00
C LYS A 337 -23.98 6.74 -16.80
#